data_fee5d5de4cc164a44675ee7f697a2f95
#
_entry.id   fee5d5de4cc164a44675ee7f697a2f95
#
_cell.length_a   1.000
_cell.length_b   1.000
_cell.length_c   1.000
_cell.angle_alpha   90.00
_cell.angle_beta   90.00
_cell.angle_gamma   90.00
#
_symmetry.space_group_name_H-M   'P 1'
#
loop_
_entity.id
_entity.type
_entity.pdbx_description
1 polymer ?
#
loop_
_entity_poly.entity_id
_entity_poly.type
_entity_poly.pdbx_seq_one_letter_code
_entity_poly.pdbx_strand_id
1 'polypeptide(L)'
;MTRIGGVDQLPLRQAECLVFGVPLLMYVTRHSHVVDLDLQDSLWNLYVRAYLPEAELTATHEMLDRLEFNDQLSLHSNRAWVVWDDGVPVAMTLIATDVRATRWLSELYFAKHYPERFRHGLVHYVVWAVVDPEYVAKGAVIHLGKHALAVEASEGALLVFDTPESNQPEATGGAAELMVRLARMVSRAELIPITTQRYYAIDFVGPLASAVDSSPAQEAINESTMLTH
;
A
#
# COMPACT_ATOMS: atom_id res chain seq x y z
N MET A 1 14.71 -32.71 19.77
CA MET A 1 15.74 -31.92 19.05
C MET A 1 15.01 -31.12 17.99
N THR A 2 14.52 -29.94 18.38
CA THR A 2 13.62 -29.08 17.58
C THR A 2 14.49 -28.06 16.86
N ARG A 3 14.53 -28.09 15.53
CA ARG A 3 15.21 -27.05 14.73
C ARG A 3 14.36 -25.78 14.75
N ILE A 4 14.91 -24.74 15.33
CA ILE A 4 14.40 -23.37 15.29
C ILE A 4 14.51 -22.88 13.85
N GLY A 5 13.41 -22.30 13.34
CA GLY A 5 13.29 -21.77 11.98
C GLY A 5 14.43 -20.81 11.63
N GLY A 6 15.10 -21.08 10.51
CA GLY A 6 16.31 -20.39 10.13
C GLY A 6 16.05 -18.93 9.75
N VAL A 7 16.70 -18.05 10.51
CA VAL A 7 16.99 -16.69 10.08
C VAL A 7 18.10 -16.81 9.03
N ASP A 8 17.76 -16.65 7.74
CA ASP A 8 18.76 -16.53 6.68
C ASP A 8 19.43 -15.16 6.81
N GLN A 9 20.40 -15.05 7.71
CA GLN A 9 21.30 -13.91 7.80
C GLN A 9 22.30 -14.00 6.63
N LEU A 10 22.01 -13.31 5.55
CA LEU A 10 23.03 -12.96 4.57
C LEU A 10 23.88 -11.82 5.14
N PRO A 11 25.20 -11.99 5.36
CA PRO A 11 26.07 -10.90 5.77
C PRO A 11 26.35 -10.00 4.57
N LEU A 12 25.50 -9.01 4.33
CA LEU A 12 25.80 -7.94 3.39
C LEU A 12 26.64 -6.88 4.12
N ARG A 13 27.82 -6.62 3.58
CA ARG A 13 28.76 -5.62 4.09
C ARG A 13 28.08 -4.28 4.33
N GLN A 14 28.32 -3.73 5.52
CA GLN A 14 27.90 -2.43 5.98
C GLN A 14 28.34 -1.33 5.00
N ALA A 15 27.38 -0.59 4.45
CA ALA A 15 27.65 0.67 3.81
C ALA A 15 27.42 1.77 4.85
N GLU A 16 28.52 2.32 5.37
CA GLU A 16 28.50 3.44 6.30
C GLU A 16 28.06 4.72 5.55
N CYS A 17 26.91 5.25 5.93
CA CYS A 17 26.53 6.63 5.62
C CYS A 17 26.76 7.49 6.86
N LEU A 18 27.79 8.31 6.83
CA LEU A 18 28.05 9.32 7.86
C LEU A 18 27.17 10.55 7.63
N VAL A 19 26.17 10.76 8.48
CA VAL A 19 25.51 12.05 8.64
C VAL A 19 25.68 12.48 10.09
N PHE A 20 26.38 13.58 10.31
CA PHE A 20 26.68 14.16 11.64
C PHE A 20 27.48 13.29 12.63
N GLY A 21 28.53 12.60 12.18
CA GLY A 21 29.56 12.08 13.08
C GLY A 21 29.16 10.87 13.95
N VAL A 22 27.96 10.35 13.81
CA VAL A 22 27.51 9.10 14.43
C VAL A 22 27.18 8.12 13.31
N PRO A 23 27.79 6.92 13.26
CA PRO A 23 27.39 5.92 12.29
C PRO A 23 25.96 5.49 12.62
N LEU A 24 24.99 5.87 11.80
CA LEU A 24 23.67 5.28 11.79
C LEU A 24 23.81 3.83 11.33
N LEU A 25 23.81 2.91 12.26
CA LEU A 25 23.99 1.48 11.99
C LEU A 25 22.66 0.86 11.57
N MET A 26 22.02 1.42 10.52
CA MET A 26 20.83 0.80 9.95
C MET A 26 21.22 -0.49 9.24
N TYR A 27 20.53 -1.58 9.56
CA TYR A 27 20.66 -2.86 8.87
C TYR A 27 19.31 -3.36 8.41
N VAL A 28 19.30 -4.27 7.44
CA VAL A 28 18.08 -4.80 6.84
C VAL A 28 18.02 -6.29 7.06
N THR A 29 16.85 -6.78 7.48
CA THR A 29 16.55 -8.21 7.59
C THR A 29 15.41 -8.58 6.68
N ARG A 30 15.42 -9.84 6.22
CA ARG A 30 14.31 -10.47 5.51
C ARG A 30 13.70 -11.55 6.40
N HIS A 31 12.39 -11.54 6.48
CA HIS A 31 11.63 -12.54 7.21
C HIS A 31 10.58 -13.16 6.29
N SER A 32 10.31 -14.43 6.49
CA SER A 32 9.19 -15.16 5.91
C SER A 32 8.47 -15.88 7.03
N HIS A 33 7.14 -15.94 6.98
CA HIS A 33 6.34 -16.62 7.98
C HIS A 33 6.65 -16.12 9.40
N VAL A 34 6.38 -14.83 9.65
CA VAL A 34 6.59 -14.21 10.97
C VAL A 34 5.48 -14.64 11.93
N VAL A 35 5.82 -15.46 12.91
CA VAL A 35 4.90 -15.97 13.95
C VAL A 35 5.36 -15.61 15.36
N ASP A 36 6.53 -15.01 15.49
CA ASP A 36 7.05 -14.49 16.77
C ASP A 36 6.22 -13.27 17.18
N LEU A 37 5.61 -13.34 18.37
CA LEU A 37 4.67 -12.32 18.84
C LEU A 37 5.37 -10.99 19.16
N ASP A 38 6.57 -11.01 19.72
CA ASP A 38 7.30 -9.79 20.05
C ASP A 38 7.71 -9.04 18.78
N LEU A 39 8.10 -9.79 17.75
CA LEU A 39 8.39 -9.23 16.44
C LEU A 39 7.11 -8.67 15.78
N GLN A 40 6.00 -9.42 15.80
CA GLN A 40 4.72 -8.93 15.31
C GLN A 40 4.27 -7.66 16.02
N ASP A 41 4.46 -7.57 17.34
CA ASP A 41 4.12 -6.38 18.12
C ASP A 41 4.98 -5.17 17.72
N SER A 42 6.27 -5.37 17.57
CA SER A 42 7.19 -4.31 17.14
C SER A 42 6.85 -3.78 15.74
N LEU A 43 6.57 -4.68 14.80
CA LEU A 43 6.21 -4.33 13.43
C LEU A 43 4.83 -3.66 13.34
N TRP A 44 3.87 -4.12 14.15
CA TRP A 44 2.56 -3.49 14.25
C TRP A 44 2.66 -2.04 14.74
N ASN A 45 3.45 -1.81 15.79
CA ASN A 45 3.65 -0.47 16.33
C ASN A 45 4.25 0.48 15.28
N LEU A 46 5.20 -0.01 14.47
CA LEU A 46 5.73 0.74 13.34
C LEU A 46 4.64 0.99 12.29
N TYR A 47 3.84 -0.03 11.94
CA TYR A 47 2.78 0.07 10.94
C TYR A 47 1.77 1.15 11.31
N VAL A 48 1.22 1.09 12.53
CA VAL A 48 0.24 2.07 13.01
C VAL A 48 0.84 3.48 13.02
N ARG A 49 2.04 3.65 13.56
CA ARG A 49 2.69 4.95 13.68
C ARG A 49 2.96 5.61 12.33
N ALA A 50 3.33 4.82 11.33
CA ALA A 50 3.67 5.32 10.01
C ALA A 50 2.44 5.48 9.09
N TYR A 51 1.42 4.62 9.24
CA TYR A 51 0.30 4.52 8.31
C TYR A 51 -0.93 5.34 8.72
N LEU A 52 -1.19 5.47 10.01
CA LEU A 52 -2.37 6.17 10.52
C LEU A 52 -2.53 7.60 9.97
N PRO A 53 -1.47 8.43 9.87
CA PRO A 53 -1.60 9.77 9.31
C PRO A 53 -2.05 9.78 7.84
N GLU A 54 -1.68 8.78 7.05
CA GLU A 54 -2.10 8.66 5.64
C GLU A 54 -3.53 8.13 5.52
N ALA A 55 -3.92 7.18 6.37
CA ALA A 55 -5.26 6.62 6.40
C ALA A 55 -6.33 7.67 6.70
N GLU A 56 -6.02 8.69 7.48
CA GLU A 56 -6.92 9.81 7.77
C GLU A 56 -7.09 10.78 6.59
N LEU A 57 -6.15 10.80 5.65
CA LEU A 57 -6.13 11.74 4.53
C LEU A 57 -6.70 11.17 3.24
N THR A 58 -6.82 9.86 3.13
CA THR A 58 -7.19 9.21 1.88
C THR A 58 -8.38 8.27 2.07
N ALA A 59 -9.40 8.40 1.20
CA ALA A 59 -10.58 7.54 1.23
C ALA A 59 -10.29 6.10 0.73
N THR A 60 -9.09 5.84 0.25
CA THR A 60 -8.73 4.60 -0.46
C THR A 60 -7.82 3.68 0.33
N HIS A 61 -7.17 4.17 1.38
CA HIS A 61 -6.26 3.41 2.22
C HIS A 61 -6.98 2.93 3.47
N GLU A 62 -7.44 1.69 3.42
CA GLU A 62 -7.92 1.00 4.60
C GLU A 62 -6.72 0.44 5.36
N MET A 63 -6.52 0.88 6.61
CA MET A 63 -5.58 0.24 7.51
C MET A 63 -6.05 -1.19 7.78
N LEU A 64 -5.14 -2.15 7.69
CA LEU A 64 -5.42 -3.48 8.19
C LEU A 64 -5.65 -3.43 9.69
N ASP A 65 -6.57 -4.23 10.18
CA ASP A 65 -6.66 -4.47 11.61
C ASP A 65 -5.48 -5.35 12.09
N ARG A 66 -5.35 -5.48 13.40
CA ARG A 66 -4.24 -6.22 14.00
C ARG A 66 -4.21 -7.70 13.58
N LEU A 67 -5.37 -8.31 13.44
CA LEU A 67 -5.49 -9.72 13.08
C LEU A 67 -5.09 -9.92 11.63
N GLU A 68 -5.64 -9.12 10.72
CA GLU A 68 -5.29 -9.15 9.30
C GLU A 68 -3.79 -8.88 9.06
N PHE A 69 -3.21 -7.92 9.79
CA PHE A 69 -1.78 -7.63 9.72
C PHE A 69 -0.93 -8.85 10.11
N ASN A 70 -1.25 -9.50 11.21
CA ASN A 70 -0.53 -10.69 11.67
C ASN A 70 -0.73 -11.87 10.72
N ASP A 71 -1.94 -12.05 10.18
CA ASP A 71 -2.24 -13.07 9.18
C ASP A 71 -1.36 -12.89 7.94
N GLN A 72 -1.24 -11.67 7.44
CA GLN A 72 -0.38 -11.37 6.29
C GLN A 72 1.10 -11.63 6.58
N LEU A 73 1.60 -11.30 7.77
CA LEU A 73 2.97 -11.58 8.19
C LEU A 73 3.26 -13.09 8.32
N SER A 74 2.24 -13.88 8.66
CA SER A 74 2.37 -15.32 8.85
C SER A 74 2.28 -16.15 7.57
N LEU A 75 1.87 -15.54 6.44
CA LEU A 75 1.81 -16.25 5.16
C LEU A 75 3.20 -16.60 4.64
N HIS A 76 3.40 -17.87 4.26
CA HIS A 76 4.66 -18.34 3.68
C HIS A 76 4.97 -17.73 2.30
N SER A 77 3.93 -17.30 1.58
CA SER A 77 4.04 -16.59 0.30
C SER A 77 4.45 -15.14 0.44
N ASN A 78 4.58 -14.63 1.67
CA ASN A 78 4.90 -13.24 1.92
C ASN A 78 6.34 -13.09 2.43
N ARG A 79 7.00 -12.01 1.99
CA ARG A 79 8.33 -11.60 2.43
C ARG A 79 8.24 -10.26 3.14
N ALA A 80 8.59 -10.23 4.41
CA ALA A 80 8.74 -8.98 5.16
C ALA A 80 10.22 -8.54 5.13
N TRP A 81 10.45 -7.32 4.70
CA TRP A 81 11.74 -6.66 4.80
C TRP A 81 11.67 -5.59 5.86
N VAL A 82 12.62 -5.56 6.77
CA VAL A 82 12.62 -4.63 7.90
C VAL A 82 13.97 -3.94 8.00
N VAL A 83 13.94 -2.62 8.09
CA VAL A 83 15.10 -1.79 8.41
C VAL A 83 15.10 -1.54 9.91
N TRP A 84 16.21 -1.76 10.52
CA TRP A 84 16.45 -1.59 11.96
C TRP A 84 17.44 -0.47 12.21
N ASP A 85 17.21 0.29 13.27
CA ASP A 85 18.16 1.21 13.86
C ASP A 85 18.23 0.90 15.36
N ASP A 86 19.41 0.51 15.83
CA ASP A 86 19.64 0.10 17.23
C ASP A 86 18.61 -0.92 17.78
N GLY A 87 18.25 -1.91 16.94
CA GLY A 87 17.29 -2.95 17.30
C GLY A 87 15.81 -2.53 17.26
N VAL A 88 15.51 -1.30 16.85
CA VAL A 88 14.14 -0.78 16.65
C VAL A 88 13.78 -0.82 15.17
N PRO A 89 12.60 -1.36 14.77
CA PRO A 89 12.18 -1.31 13.39
C PRO A 89 11.76 0.10 13.00
N VAL A 90 12.36 0.64 11.92
CA VAL A 90 12.16 2.02 11.46
C VAL A 90 11.60 2.13 10.04
N ALA A 91 11.65 1.06 9.29
CA ALA A 91 10.94 0.94 8.01
C ALA A 91 10.67 -0.52 7.73
N MET A 92 9.59 -0.81 7.00
CA MET A 92 9.30 -2.17 6.53
C MET A 92 8.48 -2.17 5.25
N THR A 93 8.58 -3.26 4.51
CA THR A 93 7.65 -3.59 3.43
C THR A 93 7.28 -5.05 3.49
N LEU A 94 6.04 -5.37 3.11
CA LEU A 94 5.59 -6.72 2.90
C LEU A 94 5.31 -6.94 1.41
N ILE A 95 5.92 -7.97 0.85
CA ILE A 95 5.75 -8.34 -0.56
C ILE A 95 5.12 -9.73 -0.61
N ALA A 96 3.91 -9.81 -1.19
CA ALA A 96 3.29 -11.07 -1.54
C ALA A 96 3.93 -11.61 -2.83
N THR A 97 4.46 -12.81 -2.78
CA THR A 97 5.17 -13.43 -3.92
C THR A 97 4.28 -14.36 -4.74
N ASP A 98 3.02 -14.48 -4.38
CA ASP A 98 2.01 -15.21 -5.16
C ASP A 98 0.75 -14.36 -5.29
N VAL A 99 0.52 -13.83 -6.48
CA VAL A 99 -0.68 -13.03 -6.77
C VAL A 99 -1.99 -13.80 -6.52
N ARG A 100 -1.96 -15.14 -6.58
CA ARG A 100 -3.12 -16.00 -6.32
C ARG A 100 -3.49 -16.05 -4.84
N ALA A 101 -2.55 -15.74 -3.97
CA ALA A 101 -2.76 -15.69 -2.51
C ALA A 101 -3.19 -14.30 -2.00
N THR A 102 -3.27 -13.29 -2.87
CA THR A 102 -3.66 -11.94 -2.48
C THR A 102 -5.08 -11.60 -2.94
N ARG A 103 -5.83 -10.90 -2.10
CA ARG A 103 -7.20 -10.42 -2.39
C ARG A 103 -7.24 -9.09 -3.16
N TRP A 104 -6.12 -8.39 -3.24
CA TRP A 104 -6.07 -7.03 -3.79
C TRP A 104 -5.89 -6.96 -5.30
N LEU A 105 -5.45 -8.08 -5.91
CA LEU A 105 -5.19 -8.14 -7.35
C LEU A 105 -6.05 -9.19 -8.04
N SER A 106 -6.39 -8.93 -9.30
CA SER A 106 -7.14 -9.87 -10.13
C SER A 106 -6.19 -10.91 -10.76
N GLU A 107 -6.24 -12.14 -10.28
CA GLU A 107 -5.54 -13.28 -10.86
C GLU A 107 -5.80 -13.42 -12.38
N LEU A 108 -7.06 -13.30 -12.80
CA LEU A 108 -7.47 -13.41 -14.19
C LEU A 108 -6.84 -12.33 -15.09
N TYR A 109 -6.66 -11.12 -14.53
CA TYR A 109 -6.00 -10.04 -15.26
C TYR A 109 -4.54 -10.41 -15.56
N PHE A 110 -3.78 -10.85 -14.56
CA PHE A 110 -2.38 -11.19 -14.72
C PHE A 110 -2.18 -12.45 -15.55
N ALA A 111 -3.04 -13.45 -15.41
CA ALA A 111 -3.02 -14.64 -16.26
C ALA A 111 -3.21 -14.29 -17.76
N LYS A 112 -4.04 -13.28 -18.06
CA LYS A 112 -4.31 -12.84 -19.42
C LYS A 112 -3.23 -11.92 -20.00
N HIS A 113 -2.79 -10.93 -19.23
CA HIS A 113 -1.92 -9.85 -19.73
C HIS A 113 -0.43 -10.11 -19.53
N TYR A 114 -0.06 -10.97 -18.54
CA TYR A 114 1.32 -11.33 -18.21
C TYR A 114 1.47 -12.86 -18.07
N PRO A 115 1.06 -13.67 -19.06
CA PRO A 115 0.90 -15.13 -18.93
C PRO A 115 2.19 -15.84 -18.52
N GLU A 116 3.33 -15.39 -19.01
CA GLU A 116 4.62 -16.01 -18.67
C GLU A 116 5.01 -15.74 -17.21
N ARG A 117 4.89 -14.48 -16.78
CA ARG A 117 5.17 -14.12 -15.38
C ARG A 117 4.21 -14.81 -14.42
N PHE A 118 2.93 -14.83 -14.77
CA PHE A 118 1.89 -15.50 -13.97
C PHE A 118 2.14 -17.01 -13.85
N ARG A 119 2.44 -17.69 -14.96
CA ARG A 119 2.71 -19.14 -14.96
C ARG A 119 3.90 -19.51 -14.08
N HIS A 120 4.93 -18.68 -14.06
CA HIS A 120 6.13 -18.92 -13.28
C HIS A 120 6.06 -18.40 -11.83
N GLY A 121 4.91 -17.85 -11.40
CA GLY A 121 4.77 -17.26 -10.06
C GLY A 121 5.64 -16.02 -9.85
N LEU A 122 5.84 -15.23 -10.90
CA LEU A 122 6.71 -14.03 -10.90
C LEU A 122 5.89 -12.74 -10.94
N VAL A 123 4.63 -12.77 -10.51
CA VAL A 123 3.82 -11.57 -10.28
C VAL A 123 3.74 -11.37 -8.78
N HIS A 124 4.50 -10.41 -8.28
CA HIS A 124 4.60 -10.09 -6.87
C HIS A 124 3.89 -8.78 -6.58
N TYR A 125 3.42 -8.60 -5.36
CA TYR A 125 2.66 -7.41 -4.96
C TYR A 125 3.17 -6.82 -3.66
N VAL A 126 3.41 -5.51 -3.64
CA VAL A 126 3.72 -4.77 -2.42
C VAL A 126 2.44 -4.56 -1.65
N VAL A 127 2.25 -5.31 -0.58
CA VAL A 127 1.05 -5.24 0.26
C VAL A 127 1.03 -3.95 1.06
N TRP A 128 2.18 -3.57 1.60
CA TRP A 128 2.45 -2.24 2.19
C TRP A 128 3.94 -1.93 2.18
N ALA A 129 4.25 -0.65 2.25
CA ALA A 129 5.59 -0.14 2.54
C ALA A 129 5.45 1.07 3.45
N VAL A 130 6.06 1.03 4.62
CA VAL A 130 5.98 2.09 5.62
C VAL A 130 7.37 2.47 6.11
N VAL A 131 7.54 3.75 6.41
CA VAL A 131 8.76 4.32 6.99
C VAL A 131 8.34 5.18 8.17
N ASP A 132 8.97 5.01 9.31
CA ASP A 132 8.78 5.89 10.45
C ASP A 132 9.05 7.34 10.02
N PRO A 133 8.13 8.28 10.29
CA PRO A 133 8.27 9.67 9.88
C PRO A 133 9.60 10.31 10.25
N GLU A 134 10.19 9.94 11.39
CA GLU A 134 11.50 10.45 11.83
C GLU A 134 12.68 9.91 11.00
N TYR A 135 12.46 8.85 10.23
CA TYR A 135 13.48 8.17 9.43
C TYR A 135 13.36 8.38 7.93
N VAL A 136 12.34 9.11 7.48
CA VAL A 136 12.17 9.46 6.05
C VAL A 136 13.39 10.20 5.53
N ALA A 137 13.83 11.25 6.22
CA ALA A 137 14.99 12.04 5.86
C ALA A 137 16.34 11.32 6.10
N LYS A 138 16.37 10.27 6.91
CA LYS A 138 17.56 9.48 7.24
C LYS A 138 17.89 8.40 6.20
N GLY A 139 17.06 8.28 5.15
CA GLY A 139 17.30 7.34 4.06
C GLY A 139 16.87 5.90 4.32
N ALA A 140 16.05 5.62 5.34
CA ALA A 140 15.55 4.27 5.63
C ALA A 140 14.85 3.64 4.41
N VAL A 141 14.11 4.43 3.62
CA VAL A 141 13.47 3.97 2.38
C VAL A 141 14.49 3.50 1.33
N ILE A 142 15.67 4.10 1.28
CA ILE A 142 16.74 3.70 0.34
C ILE A 142 17.33 2.36 0.77
N HIS A 143 17.59 2.17 2.06
CA HIS A 143 18.04 0.89 2.60
C HIS A 143 17.03 -0.22 2.33
N LEU A 144 15.76 0.03 2.65
CA LEU A 144 14.66 -0.90 2.41
C LEU A 144 14.57 -1.28 0.93
N GLY A 145 14.47 -0.26 0.05
CA GLY A 145 14.31 -0.45 -1.38
C GLY A 145 15.47 -1.20 -2.02
N LYS A 146 16.72 -0.85 -1.71
CA LYS A 146 17.89 -1.55 -2.26
C LYS A 146 17.89 -3.04 -1.98
N HIS A 147 17.54 -3.44 -0.76
CA HIS A 147 17.55 -4.86 -0.38
C HIS A 147 16.35 -5.61 -0.94
N ALA A 148 15.15 -5.08 -0.76
CA ALA A 148 13.94 -5.71 -1.26
C ALA A 148 13.94 -5.83 -2.79
N LEU A 149 14.19 -4.72 -3.50
CA LEU A 149 14.13 -4.70 -4.95
C LEU A 149 15.27 -5.46 -5.63
N ALA A 150 16.42 -5.61 -4.97
CA ALA A 150 17.51 -6.44 -5.51
C ALA A 150 17.09 -7.92 -5.63
N VAL A 151 16.34 -8.43 -4.67
CA VAL A 151 15.82 -9.81 -4.72
C VAL A 151 14.75 -9.93 -5.80
N GLU A 152 13.80 -9.02 -5.85
CA GLU A 152 12.75 -9.02 -6.87
C GLU A 152 13.34 -8.93 -8.29
N ALA A 153 14.36 -8.10 -8.48
CA ALA A 153 15.08 -7.99 -9.75
C ALA A 153 15.83 -9.28 -10.11
N SER A 154 16.49 -9.93 -9.14
CA SER A 154 17.23 -11.17 -9.36
C SER A 154 16.34 -12.34 -9.77
N GLU A 155 15.11 -12.37 -9.26
CA GLU A 155 14.10 -13.36 -9.61
C GLU A 155 13.40 -13.02 -10.94
N GLY A 156 13.58 -11.80 -11.44
CA GLY A 156 12.90 -11.32 -12.64
C GLY A 156 11.41 -11.09 -12.41
N ALA A 157 11.00 -10.70 -11.21
CA ALA A 157 9.60 -10.48 -10.87
C ALA A 157 8.99 -9.27 -11.61
N LEU A 158 7.69 -9.35 -11.86
CA LEU A 158 6.84 -8.20 -12.12
C LEU A 158 6.32 -7.73 -10.78
N LEU A 159 6.92 -6.69 -10.23
CA LEU A 159 6.51 -6.14 -8.94
C LEU A 159 5.39 -5.12 -9.14
N VAL A 160 4.20 -5.46 -8.66
CA VAL A 160 3.00 -4.61 -8.70
C VAL A 160 2.88 -3.87 -7.38
N PHE A 161 2.47 -2.63 -7.44
CA PHE A 161 2.12 -1.81 -6.27
C PHE A 161 1.05 -0.80 -6.66
N ASP A 162 0.33 -0.31 -5.69
CA ASP A 162 -0.62 0.78 -5.82
C ASP A 162 -0.22 1.96 -4.92
N THR A 163 -0.74 3.12 -5.24
CA THR A 163 -0.51 4.34 -4.48
C THR A 163 -1.68 5.29 -4.71
N PRO A 164 -2.15 6.01 -3.69
CA PRO A 164 -3.20 7.00 -3.88
C PRO A 164 -2.73 8.14 -4.78
N GLU A 165 -3.67 8.75 -5.51
CA GLU A 165 -3.38 9.86 -6.42
C GLU A 165 -2.77 11.07 -5.69
N SER A 166 -3.12 11.26 -4.41
CA SER A 166 -2.51 12.28 -3.54
C SER A 166 -1.00 12.14 -3.38
N ASN A 167 -0.48 10.92 -3.53
CA ASN A 167 0.95 10.61 -3.47
C ASN A 167 1.63 10.66 -4.86
N GLN A 168 0.94 11.21 -5.87
CA GLN A 168 1.44 11.39 -7.23
C GLN A 168 1.36 12.86 -7.65
N PRO A 169 2.07 13.78 -6.98
CA PRO A 169 2.06 15.19 -7.37
C PRO A 169 2.70 15.35 -8.76
N GLU A 170 2.04 16.10 -9.63
CA GLU A 170 2.46 16.32 -11.04
C GLU A 170 3.86 16.94 -11.17
N ALA A 171 4.30 17.71 -10.18
CA ALA A 171 5.52 18.54 -10.28
C ALA A 171 6.79 17.95 -9.65
N THR A 172 6.70 16.94 -8.76
CA THR A 172 7.86 16.53 -7.94
C THR A 172 8.18 15.04 -7.97
N GLY A 173 7.46 14.25 -8.76
CA GLY A 173 7.57 12.79 -8.77
C GLY A 173 7.03 12.19 -7.46
N GLY A 174 6.00 11.36 -7.58
CA GLY A 174 5.34 10.75 -6.44
C GLY A 174 5.95 9.41 -6.04
N ALA A 175 5.18 8.63 -5.29
CA ALA A 175 5.59 7.32 -4.81
C ALA A 175 5.97 6.37 -5.94
N ALA A 176 5.26 6.39 -7.07
CA ALA A 176 5.58 5.55 -8.22
C ALA A 176 6.94 5.88 -8.86
N GLU A 177 7.28 7.17 -8.97
CA GLU A 177 8.61 7.57 -9.45
C GLU A 177 9.73 7.25 -8.46
N LEU A 178 9.45 7.37 -7.16
CA LEU A 178 10.39 6.94 -6.12
C LEU A 178 10.68 5.45 -6.26
N MET A 179 9.63 4.63 -6.40
CA MET A 179 9.77 3.17 -6.56
C MET A 179 10.61 2.81 -7.78
N VAL A 180 10.35 3.42 -8.95
CA VAL A 180 11.13 3.11 -10.14
C VAL A 180 12.57 3.63 -10.03
N ARG A 181 12.81 4.77 -9.36
CA ARG A 181 14.17 5.25 -9.08
C ARG A 181 14.95 4.29 -8.19
N LEU A 182 14.33 3.78 -7.13
CA LEU A 182 14.92 2.76 -6.27
C LEU A 182 15.21 1.47 -7.05
N ALA A 183 14.27 1.01 -7.88
CA ALA A 183 14.45 -0.16 -8.72
C ALA A 183 15.61 0.01 -9.71
N ARG A 184 15.79 1.20 -10.29
CA ARG A 184 16.91 1.53 -11.19
C ARG A 184 18.27 1.57 -10.51
N MET A 185 18.32 1.67 -9.18
CA MET A 185 19.57 1.56 -8.43
C MET A 185 20.11 0.12 -8.39
N VAL A 186 19.25 -0.88 -8.62
CA VAL A 186 19.62 -2.29 -8.52
C VAL A 186 19.52 -3.05 -9.84
N SER A 187 18.70 -2.57 -10.79
CA SER A 187 18.53 -3.20 -12.11
C SER A 187 17.94 -2.22 -13.13
N ARG A 188 17.88 -2.62 -14.40
CA ARG A 188 17.06 -1.89 -15.40
C ARG A 188 15.59 -2.10 -15.07
N ALA A 189 14.86 -1.01 -14.87
CA ALA A 189 13.45 -1.04 -14.52
C ALA A 189 12.65 0.01 -15.27
N GLU A 190 11.42 -0.33 -15.63
CA GLU A 190 10.45 0.54 -16.27
C GLU A 190 9.17 0.58 -15.44
N LEU A 191 8.58 1.75 -15.31
CA LEU A 191 7.28 1.94 -14.66
C LEU A 191 6.20 1.73 -15.71
N ILE A 192 5.29 0.78 -15.45
CA ILE A 192 4.19 0.44 -16.35
C ILE A 192 2.87 0.77 -15.64
N PRO A 193 2.12 1.78 -16.07
CA PRO A 193 0.80 2.01 -15.53
C PRO A 193 -0.15 0.87 -15.95
N ILE A 194 -0.81 0.25 -14.97
CA ILE A 194 -1.71 -0.88 -15.19
C ILE A 194 -3.16 -0.44 -15.22
N THR A 195 -3.59 0.27 -14.19
CA THR A 195 -4.98 0.74 -14.04
C THR A 195 -5.06 1.93 -13.08
N THR A 196 -6.18 2.67 -13.17
CA THR A 196 -6.51 3.75 -12.23
C THR A 196 -7.92 3.52 -11.71
N GLN A 197 -8.12 3.68 -10.41
CA GLN A 197 -9.42 3.63 -9.76
C GLN A 197 -9.78 4.99 -9.21
N ARG A 198 -11.05 5.41 -9.39
CA ARG A 198 -11.57 6.67 -8.87
C ARG A 198 -12.74 6.38 -7.94
N TYR A 199 -12.84 7.12 -6.86
CA TYR A 199 -13.92 7.03 -5.88
C TYR A 199 -14.84 8.23 -6.03
N TYR A 200 -16.15 7.99 -5.92
CA TYR A 200 -17.19 9.00 -6.01
C TYR A 200 -18.16 8.83 -4.85
N ALA A 201 -18.65 9.92 -4.30
CA ALA A 201 -19.74 9.91 -3.35
C ALA A 201 -20.99 10.52 -3.99
N ILE A 202 -22.17 10.02 -3.62
CA ILE A 202 -23.47 10.63 -3.94
C ILE A 202 -24.11 11.00 -2.60
N ASP A 203 -24.28 12.30 -2.38
CA ASP A 203 -24.98 12.80 -1.20
C ASP A 203 -26.44 13.09 -1.56
N PHE A 204 -27.37 12.42 -0.88
CA PHE A 204 -28.80 12.63 -1.04
C PHE A 204 -29.27 13.78 -0.12
N VAL A 205 -29.18 15.01 -0.61
CA VAL A 205 -29.43 16.25 0.16
C VAL A 205 -30.91 16.50 0.49
N GLY A 206 -31.83 15.64 0.04
CA GLY A 206 -33.25 15.72 0.35
C GLY A 206 -34.12 14.88 -0.58
N PRO A 207 -35.44 14.75 -0.27
CA PRO A 207 -36.37 14.08 -1.15
C PRO A 207 -36.53 14.88 -2.47
N LEU A 208 -36.85 14.17 -3.55
CA LEU A 208 -37.31 14.83 -4.78
C LEU A 208 -38.50 15.72 -4.41
N ALA A 209 -38.49 16.99 -4.81
CA ALA A 209 -39.67 17.82 -4.76
C ALA A 209 -40.78 17.07 -5.51
N SER A 210 -41.84 16.66 -4.80
CA SER A 210 -43.01 16.13 -5.44
C SER A 210 -43.43 17.14 -6.51
N ALA A 211 -43.59 16.73 -7.76
CA ALA A 211 -44.27 17.52 -8.75
C ALA A 211 -45.65 17.82 -8.14
N VAL A 212 -45.80 19.01 -7.58
CA VAL A 212 -47.09 19.48 -7.11
C VAL A 212 -47.91 19.49 -8.36
N ASP A 213 -48.91 18.62 -8.36
CA ASP A 213 -49.98 18.55 -9.33
C ASP A 213 -50.59 19.95 -9.45
N SER A 214 -50.03 20.78 -10.31
CA SER A 214 -50.62 22.02 -10.76
C SER A 214 -51.71 21.65 -11.73
N SER A 215 -52.72 20.97 -11.22
CA SER A 215 -53.97 20.80 -11.93
C SER A 215 -54.68 22.18 -11.95
N PRO A 216 -54.88 22.80 -13.10
CA PRO A 216 -55.55 24.10 -13.23
C PRO A 216 -57.09 24.04 -13.05
N ALA A 217 -57.59 23.02 -12.34
CA ALA A 217 -59.00 22.74 -12.19
C ALA A 217 -59.64 23.35 -10.91
N GLN A 218 -58.86 23.99 -10.04
CA GLN A 218 -59.42 24.49 -8.73
C GLN A 218 -59.64 25.99 -8.72
N GLU A 219 -59.19 26.75 -9.75
CA GLU A 219 -59.47 28.23 -9.81
C GLU A 219 -60.80 28.57 -10.48
N ALA A 220 -61.45 27.64 -11.20
CA ALA A 220 -62.71 27.92 -11.90
C ALA A 220 -63.98 27.82 -11.02
N ILE A 221 -63.91 27.37 -9.74
CA ILE A 221 -65.06 27.18 -8.89
C ILE A 221 -65.28 28.39 -7.91
N ASN A 222 -64.26 29.20 -7.67
CA ASN A 222 -64.40 30.36 -6.77
C ASN A 222 -64.87 31.68 -7.41
N GLU A 223 -64.85 31.81 -8.73
CA GLU A 223 -65.36 32.99 -9.44
C GLU A 223 -66.88 32.95 -9.70
N SER A 224 -67.56 31.81 -9.56
CA SER A 224 -69.00 31.72 -9.87
C SER A 224 -69.91 31.93 -8.67
N THR A 225 -69.38 32.21 -7.48
CA THR A 225 -70.22 32.36 -6.25
C THR A 225 -70.27 33.83 -5.76
N MET A 226 -69.73 34.77 -6.47
CA MET A 226 -69.80 36.22 -6.08
C MET A 226 -70.65 37.10 -6.96
N LEU A 227 -71.53 36.56 -7.79
CA LEU A 227 -72.47 37.36 -8.61
C LEU A 227 -73.91 36.90 -8.43
N THR A 228 -74.42 36.81 -7.19
CA THR A 228 -75.86 36.93 -6.86
C THR A 228 -76.02 37.31 -5.38
N HIS A 229 -76.04 38.63 -5.14
CA HIS A 229 -76.98 39.32 -4.23
C HIS A 229 -76.65 40.81 -4.30
#